data_5c7d3ea70c5ff653e919f6deb392604c
#
_entry.id   5c7d3ea70c5ff653e919f6deb392604c
#
_cell.length_a   1.000
_cell.length_b   1.000
_cell.length_c   1.000
_cell.angle_alpha   90.00
_cell.angle_beta   90.00
_cell.angle_gamma   90.00
#
_symmetry.space_group_name_H-M   'P 1'
#
loop_
_entity.id
_entity.type
_entity.pdbx_description
1 polymer ?
#
loop_
_entity_poly.entity_id
_entity_poly.type
_entity_poly.pdbx_seq_one_letter_code
_entity_poly.pdbx_strand_id
1 'polypeptide(L)'
;KMKNLRTKVLSAVLVVSVLGASAVAFTGCGNKDTTNDSKVTLTNVSYDPTRELYESYNKIFAKHWKEETGQDVEVTQSHGGSGKQALEVANGLEADVVTLALEYDVNAIRDAGLIEDGWVNEFDNDSSPYTSTIVFLVRKGNPKNIKDWDDVAKDGVGVITPNPKTSGGAR
;
A
#
# COMPACT_ATOMS: atom_id res chain seq x y z
N LYS A 1 59.91 -16.16 -15.54
CA LYS A 1 60.15 -17.62 -15.46
C LYS A 1 58.89 -18.30 -14.93
N MET A 2 58.18 -18.95 -15.86
CA MET A 2 57.77 -20.36 -15.83
C MET A 2 56.72 -20.68 -14.77
N LYS A 3 55.71 -21.45 -14.98
CA LYS A 3 55.11 -22.26 -16.06
C LYS A 3 53.79 -22.82 -15.51
N ASN A 4 52.77 -22.83 -16.35
CA ASN A 4 51.79 -23.91 -16.59
C ASN A 4 51.41 -24.88 -15.47
N LEU A 5 50.10 -25.11 -15.27
CA LEU A 5 49.58 -26.40 -15.67
C LEU A 5 48.02 -26.41 -15.69
N ARG A 6 47.53 -26.84 -16.82
CA ARG A 6 46.12 -27.18 -17.10
C ARG A 6 45.76 -28.45 -16.33
N THR A 7 44.55 -28.52 -15.84
CA THR A 7 43.91 -29.84 -15.71
C THR A 7 42.43 -29.70 -16.09
N LYS A 8 42.12 -30.22 -17.27
CA LYS A 8 40.80 -30.53 -17.72
C LYS A 8 40.39 -31.84 -17.06
N VAL A 9 39.22 -31.92 -16.49
CA VAL A 9 38.57 -33.20 -16.22
C VAL A 9 37.22 -33.19 -16.95
N LEU A 10 37.20 -33.95 -18.02
CA LEU A 10 36.01 -34.50 -18.65
C LEU A 10 35.45 -35.60 -17.72
N SER A 11 34.18 -35.63 -17.50
CA SER A 11 33.48 -36.86 -17.06
C SER A 11 32.12 -36.89 -17.74
N ALA A 12 32.06 -37.61 -18.66
CA ALA A 12 31.32 -38.80 -19.14
C ALA A 12 29.84 -38.80 -18.77
N VAL A 13 29.08 -38.72 -19.87
CA VAL A 13 27.65 -39.05 -20.01
C VAL A 13 27.47 -40.56 -19.80
N LEU A 14 26.55 -40.94 -18.95
CA LEU A 14 26.02 -42.28 -18.90
C LEU A 14 24.51 -42.26 -19.17
N VAL A 15 24.17 -42.57 -20.40
CA VAL A 15 22.79 -42.85 -20.85
C VAL A 15 22.48 -44.28 -20.48
N VAL A 16 21.46 -44.47 -19.66
CA VAL A 16 20.79 -45.79 -19.51
C VAL A 16 19.36 -45.61 -19.90
N SER A 17 19.06 -46.08 -21.08
CA SER A 17 17.71 -46.32 -21.60
C SER A 17 17.16 -47.61 -21.03
N VAL A 18 16.04 -47.55 -20.33
CA VAL A 18 15.18 -48.74 -20.09
C VAL A 18 13.80 -48.45 -20.65
N LEU A 19 13.50 -49.12 -21.73
CA LEU A 19 12.14 -49.27 -22.26
C LEU A 19 11.35 -50.17 -21.31
N GLY A 20 10.21 -49.67 -20.85
CA GLY A 20 9.20 -50.46 -20.17
C GLY A 20 7.83 -49.88 -20.49
N ALA A 21 7.19 -50.46 -21.49
CA ALA A 21 5.79 -50.17 -21.84
C ALA A 21 4.87 -50.70 -20.74
N SER A 22 4.06 -49.82 -20.17
CA SER A 22 2.83 -50.24 -19.48
C SER A 22 1.78 -49.14 -19.70
N ALA A 23 0.92 -49.40 -20.67
CA ALA A 23 -0.31 -48.62 -20.88
C ALA A 23 -1.26 -48.94 -19.72
N VAL A 24 -1.48 -47.96 -18.84
CA VAL A 24 -2.64 -47.95 -17.95
C VAL A 24 -3.49 -46.75 -18.36
N ALA A 25 -4.55 -47.03 -19.08
CA ALA A 25 -5.61 -46.07 -19.35
C ALA A 25 -6.35 -45.77 -18.02
N PHE A 26 -6.03 -44.67 -17.37
CA PHE A 26 -6.92 -44.08 -16.39
C PHE A 26 -7.80 -43.05 -17.09
N THR A 27 -9.01 -43.52 -17.47
CA THR A 27 -10.13 -42.60 -17.70
C THR A 27 -10.55 -42.02 -16.35
N GLY A 28 -9.87 -40.99 -15.92
CA GLY A 28 -10.32 -40.12 -14.84
C GLY A 28 -11.19 -39.02 -15.43
N CYS A 29 -12.49 -39.07 -15.24
CA CYS A 29 -13.36 -37.91 -15.31
C CYS A 29 -12.88 -36.96 -14.27
N GLY A 30 -11.98 -36.05 -14.62
CA GLY A 30 -11.59 -34.91 -13.83
C GLY A 30 -12.65 -33.83 -13.98
N ASN A 31 -13.49 -33.71 -12.97
CA ASN A 31 -14.26 -32.50 -12.71
C ASN A 31 -13.29 -31.33 -12.75
N LYS A 32 -13.45 -30.45 -13.72
CA LYS A 32 -12.78 -29.14 -13.72
C LYS A 32 -13.54 -28.23 -12.78
N ASP A 33 -13.44 -28.48 -11.49
CA ASP A 33 -13.63 -27.44 -10.51
C ASP A 33 -12.29 -26.73 -10.33
N THR A 34 -11.95 -25.88 -11.30
CA THR A 34 -10.97 -24.81 -11.09
C THR A 34 -11.69 -23.69 -10.36
N THR A 35 -12.06 -23.91 -9.10
CA THR A 35 -12.18 -22.81 -8.17
C THR A 35 -10.77 -22.31 -7.95
N ASN A 36 -10.43 -21.23 -8.66
CA ASN A 36 -9.21 -20.47 -8.40
C ASN A 36 -9.44 -19.73 -7.09
N ASP A 37 -9.32 -20.45 -5.98
CA ASP A 37 -9.55 -19.96 -4.62
C ASP A 37 -8.27 -19.27 -4.10
N SER A 38 -7.64 -18.50 -4.99
CA SER A 38 -6.52 -17.64 -4.60
C SER A 38 -7.07 -16.39 -3.97
N LYS A 39 -7.10 -16.37 -2.65
CA LYS A 39 -7.34 -15.15 -1.87
C LYS A 39 -6.30 -14.10 -2.27
N VAL A 40 -6.76 -12.93 -2.69
CA VAL A 40 -5.92 -11.78 -2.98
C VAL A 40 -5.73 -10.97 -1.70
N THR A 41 -4.52 -10.56 -1.42
CA THR A 41 -4.22 -9.62 -0.32
C THR A 41 -3.78 -8.31 -0.92
N LEU A 42 -4.42 -7.21 -0.49
CA LEU A 42 -4.05 -5.84 -0.83
C LEU A 42 -3.58 -5.11 0.43
N THR A 43 -2.61 -4.23 0.26
CA THR A 43 -2.13 -3.34 1.32
C THR A 43 -2.59 -1.91 1.05
N ASN A 44 -3.44 -1.38 1.93
CA ASN A 44 -3.90 0.01 1.91
C ASN A 44 -3.09 0.84 2.91
N VAL A 45 -2.31 1.76 2.40
CA VAL A 45 -1.52 2.70 3.19
C VAL A 45 -2.22 4.06 3.21
N SER A 46 -2.55 4.57 4.39
CA SER A 46 -3.22 5.87 4.52
C SER A 46 -2.72 6.67 5.71
N TYR A 47 -3.12 7.94 5.81
CA TYR A 47 -2.78 8.76 6.96
C TYR A 47 -3.78 8.58 8.12
N ASP A 48 -3.33 8.82 9.35
CA ASP A 48 -4.06 8.45 10.58
C ASP A 48 -5.54 8.81 10.66
N PRO A 49 -6.00 10.01 10.25
CA PRO A 49 -7.41 10.40 10.37
C PRO A 49 -8.39 9.53 9.59
N THR A 50 -7.90 8.70 8.67
CA THR A 50 -8.74 7.85 7.80
C THR A 50 -8.79 6.38 8.24
N ARG A 51 -8.26 6.06 9.41
CA ARG A 51 -8.22 4.70 9.95
C ARG A 51 -9.61 4.05 9.99
N GLU A 52 -10.55 4.66 10.68
CA GLU A 52 -11.91 4.13 10.84
C GLU A 52 -12.69 4.12 9.51
N LEU A 53 -12.44 5.09 8.64
CA LEU A 53 -12.99 5.12 7.30
C LEU A 53 -12.60 3.82 6.56
N TYR A 54 -11.32 3.52 6.50
CA TYR A 54 -10.83 2.35 5.76
C TYR A 54 -11.13 1.03 6.46
N GLU A 55 -11.19 0.98 7.78
CA GLU A 55 -11.70 -0.20 8.50
C GLU A 55 -13.12 -0.58 8.07
N SER A 56 -13.96 0.42 7.82
CA SER A 56 -15.33 0.23 7.35
C SER A 56 -15.39 -0.04 5.85
N TYR A 57 -14.69 0.78 5.06
CA TYR A 57 -14.68 0.70 3.61
C TYR A 57 -14.13 -0.63 3.09
N ASN A 58 -13.01 -1.10 3.63
CA ASN A 58 -12.38 -2.33 3.18
C ASN A 58 -13.27 -3.57 3.35
N LYS A 59 -14.12 -3.59 4.38
CA LYS A 59 -15.12 -4.66 4.57
C LYS A 59 -16.20 -4.61 3.48
N ILE A 60 -16.65 -3.41 3.13
CA ILE A 60 -17.66 -3.21 2.07
C ILE A 60 -17.05 -3.58 0.72
N PHE A 61 -15.82 -3.14 0.46
CA PHE A 61 -15.10 -3.47 -0.76
C PHE A 61 -14.89 -4.98 -0.92
N ALA A 62 -14.39 -5.65 0.12
CA ALA A 62 -14.18 -7.10 0.08
C ALA A 62 -15.46 -7.88 -0.22
N LYS A 63 -16.58 -7.46 0.38
CA LYS A 63 -17.88 -8.07 0.11
C LYS A 63 -18.32 -7.83 -1.34
N HIS A 64 -18.25 -6.59 -1.80
CA HIS A 64 -18.62 -6.20 -3.17
C HIS A 64 -17.78 -6.97 -4.19
N TRP A 65 -16.46 -7.03 -4.00
CA TRP A 65 -15.56 -7.75 -4.89
C TRP A 65 -15.90 -9.24 -4.97
N LYS A 66 -16.21 -9.85 -3.83
CA LYS A 66 -16.64 -11.26 -3.78
C LYS A 66 -17.96 -11.48 -4.53
N GLU A 67 -18.91 -10.57 -4.40
CA GLU A 67 -20.22 -10.64 -5.09
C GLU A 67 -20.07 -10.49 -6.60
N GLU A 68 -19.19 -9.61 -7.06
CA GLU A 68 -18.99 -9.31 -8.50
C GLU A 68 -18.08 -10.34 -9.19
N THR A 69 -17.05 -10.84 -8.52
CA THR A 69 -15.99 -11.64 -9.16
C THR A 69 -15.90 -13.08 -8.66
N GLY A 70 -16.53 -13.39 -7.54
CA GLY A 70 -16.36 -14.66 -6.84
C GLY A 70 -15.03 -14.81 -6.09
N GLN A 71 -14.10 -13.84 -6.20
CA GLN A 71 -12.79 -13.87 -5.58
C GLN A 71 -12.79 -13.29 -4.17
N ASP A 72 -12.13 -13.95 -3.23
CA ASP A 72 -11.91 -13.41 -1.89
C ASP A 72 -10.75 -12.42 -1.91
N VAL A 73 -10.95 -11.26 -1.27
CA VAL A 73 -9.91 -10.27 -1.05
C VAL A 73 -9.76 -9.95 0.43
N GLU A 74 -8.53 -9.86 0.88
CA GLU A 74 -8.18 -9.33 2.21
C GLU A 74 -7.45 -8.01 2.04
N VAL A 75 -7.85 -6.97 2.76
CA VAL A 75 -7.17 -5.68 2.74
C VAL A 75 -6.47 -5.48 4.08
N THR A 76 -5.14 -5.53 4.06
CA THR A 76 -4.30 -5.12 5.18
C THR A 76 -4.16 -3.60 5.20
N GLN A 77 -3.90 -3.02 6.37
CA GLN A 77 -3.88 -1.58 6.54
C GLN A 77 -2.63 -1.11 7.27
N SER A 78 -2.04 -0.01 6.79
CA SER A 78 -1.00 0.73 7.48
C SER A 78 -1.44 2.19 7.62
N HIS A 79 -1.41 2.72 8.84
CA HIS A 79 -1.80 4.10 9.13
C HIS A 79 -0.72 4.82 9.92
N GLY A 80 -0.52 6.10 9.62
CA GLY A 80 0.47 6.94 10.29
C GLY A 80 0.39 8.38 9.81
N GLY A 81 1.34 9.20 10.20
CA GLY A 81 1.47 10.56 9.65
C GLY A 81 1.73 10.51 8.15
N SER A 82 1.06 11.37 7.38
CA SER A 82 1.07 11.34 5.90
C SER A 82 2.49 11.29 5.32
N GLY A 83 3.37 12.21 5.71
CA GLY A 83 4.76 12.22 5.24
C GLY A 83 5.58 11.04 5.73
N LYS A 84 5.25 10.47 6.90
CA LYS A 84 5.88 9.23 7.39
C LYS A 84 5.50 8.06 6.48
N GLN A 85 4.22 7.90 6.17
CA GLN A 85 3.74 6.82 5.29
C GLN A 85 4.32 6.95 3.88
N ALA A 86 4.39 8.17 3.32
CA ALA A 86 5.05 8.41 2.04
C ALA A 86 6.51 7.91 2.04
N LEU A 87 7.25 8.25 3.10
CA LEU A 87 8.65 7.85 3.24
C LEU A 87 8.80 6.33 3.40
N GLU A 88 7.92 5.69 4.15
CA GLU A 88 7.94 4.23 4.33
C GLU A 88 7.70 3.50 3.00
N VAL A 89 6.74 3.96 2.19
CA VAL A 89 6.49 3.41 0.84
C VAL A 89 7.69 3.66 -0.07
N ALA A 90 8.22 4.89 -0.10
CA ALA A 90 9.40 5.21 -0.90
C ALA A 90 10.64 4.39 -0.51
N ASN A 91 10.72 3.89 0.73
CA ASN A 91 11.79 3.05 1.23
C ASN A 91 11.47 1.54 1.21
N GLY A 92 10.39 1.12 0.55
CA GLY A 92 10.11 -0.29 0.28
C GLY A 92 8.97 -0.92 1.09
N LEU A 93 8.13 -0.15 1.79
CA LEU A 93 6.85 -0.66 2.27
C LEU A 93 5.97 -0.97 1.05
N GLU A 94 5.66 -2.22 0.83
CA GLU A 94 4.78 -2.64 -0.26
C GLU A 94 3.35 -2.13 -0.01
N ALA A 95 2.82 -1.39 -0.97
CA ALA A 95 1.48 -0.82 -0.94
C ALA A 95 0.81 -0.97 -2.31
N ASP A 96 -0.43 -1.42 -2.32
CA ASP A 96 -1.26 -1.48 -3.52
C ASP A 96 -2.08 -0.20 -3.70
N VAL A 97 -2.44 0.42 -2.58
CA VAL A 97 -3.19 1.69 -2.56
C VAL A 97 -2.57 2.63 -1.52
N VAL A 98 -2.36 3.87 -1.91
CA VAL A 98 -1.93 4.95 -1.00
C VAL A 98 -2.94 6.09 -1.02
N THR A 99 -3.33 6.56 0.17
CA THR A 99 -4.19 7.74 0.32
C THR A 99 -3.62 8.65 1.40
N LEU A 100 -2.99 9.73 0.97
CA LEU A 100 -2.24 10.64 1.84
C LEU A 100 -2.89 12.02 1.89
N ALA A 101 -2.47 12.86 2.84
CA ALA A 101 -3.10 14.15 3.09
C ALA A 101 -2.76 15.20 2.02
N LEU A 102 -1.61 15.10 1.37
CA LEU A 102 -1.07 16.13 0.48
C LEU A 102 -0.54 15.50 -0.81
N GLU A 103 -0.77 16.17 -1.93
CA GLU A 103 -0.12 15.88 -3.20
C GLU A 103 1.41 15.77 -3.05
N TYR A 104 2.00 16.66 -2.25
CA TYR A 104 3.44 16.64 -1.94
C TYR A 104 3.93 15.28 -1.42
N ASP A 105 3.14 14.62 -0.57
CA ASP A 105 3.50 13.33 0.00
C ASP A 105 3.38 12.20 -1.04
N VAL A 106 2.37 12.26 -1.90
CA VAL A 106 2.23 11.30 -3.02
C VAL A 106 3.33 11.51 -4.05
N ASN A 107 3.71 12.77 -4.33
CA ASN A 107 4.82 13.08 -5.22
C ASN A 107 6.17 12.51 -4.72
N ALA A 108 6.38 12.38 -3.41
CA ALA A 108 7.58 11.70 -2.90
C ALA A 108 7.65 10.22 -3.29
N ILE A 109 6.51 9.55 -3.42
CA ILE A 109 6.40 8.16 -3.91
C ILE A 109 6.65 8.12 -5.42
N ARG A 110 6.11 9.09 -6.18
CA ARG A 110 6.40 9.25 -7.61
C ARG A 110 7.89 9.48 -7.86
N ASP A 111 8.51 10.36 -7.09
CA ASP A 111 9.93 10.69 -7.24
C ASP A 111 10.83 9.48 -6.91
N ALA A 112 10.34 8.52 -6.15
CA ALA A 112 10.97 7.23 -5.95
C ALA A 112 10.73 6.23 -7.11
N GLY A 113 9.97 6.62 -8.14
CA GLY A 113 9.68 5.80 -9.32
C GLY A 113 8.66 4.68 -9.10
N LEU A 114 7.80 4.81 -8.09
CA LEU A 114 6.83 3.77 -7.70
C LEU A 114 5.42 4.00 -8.25
N ILE A 115 5.12 5.19 -8.73
CA ILE A 115 3.88 5.54 -9.45
C ILE A 115 4.20 6.45 -10.65
N GLU A 116 3.26 6.54 -11.59
CA GLU A 116 3.40 7.33 -12.82
C GLU A 116 3.32 8.84 -12.56
N ASP A 117 3.99 9.63 -13.41
CA ASP A 117 3.97 11.10 -13.33
C ASP A 117 2.56 11.70 -13.46
N GLY A 118 1.67 11.03 -14.20
CA GLY A 118 0.30 11.47 -14.44
C GLY A 118 -0.72 11.09 -13.38
N TRP A 119 -0.33 10.53 -12.24
CA TRP A 119 -1.21 9.97 -11.22
C TRP A 119 -2.33 10.91 -10.76
N VAL A 120 -2.10 12.23 -10.76
CA VAL A 120 -3.13 13.23 -10.38
C VAL A 120 -4.36 13.17 -11.30
N ASN A 121 -4.15 12.82 -12.57
CA ASN A 121 -5.21 12.78 -13.58
C ASN A 121 -5.78 11.37 -13.81
N GLU A 122 -5.38 10.40 -13.00
CA GLU A 122 -5.83 9.01 -13.16
C GLU A 122 -7.31 8.84 -12.80
N PHE A 123 -7.76 9.54 -11.77
CA PHE A 123 -9.14 9.52 -11.31
C PHE A 123 -9.74 10.92 -11.24
N ASP A 124 -11.06 11.01 -11.18
CA ASP A 124 -11.79 12.27 -11.02
C ASP A 124 -11.34 13.04 -9.76
N ASN A 125 -11.57 14.36 -9.79
CA ASN A 125 -11.23 15.28 -8.70
C ASN A 125 -9.74 15.25 -8.31
N ASP A 126 -8.86 15.23 -9.30
CA ASP A 126 -7.40 15.19 -9.11
C ASP A 126 -6.96 13.98 -8.27
N SER A 127 -7.58 12.83 -8.52
CA SER A 127 -7.38 11.59 -7.77
C SER A 127 -7.60 11.72 -6.26
N SER A 128 -8.50 12.64 -5.85
CA SER A 128 -8.83 12.92 -4.45
C SER A 128 -10.17 12.27 -4.09
N PRO A 129 -10.19 11.12 -3.39
CA PRO A 129 -11.44 10.42 -3.05
C PRO A 129 -12.28 11.15 -1.99
N TYR A 130 -11.68 12.05 -1.23
CA TYR A 130 -12.33 12.86 -0.19
C TYR A 130 -11.47 14.08 0.15
N THR A 131 -12.07 15.01 0.87
CA THR A 131 -11.40 16.19 1.43
C THR A 131 -11.51 16.23 2.94
N SER A 132 -10.61 16.97 3.60
CA SER A 132 -10.63 17.18 5.04
C SER A 132 -10.33 18.65 5.35
N THR A 133 -10.45 19.02 6.61
CA THR A 133 -10.16 20.38 7.07
C THR A 133 -9.43 20.36 8.41
N ILE A 134 -8.73 21.45 8.71
CA ILE A 134 -8.10 21.67 10.00
C ILE A 134 -9.10 22.41 10.89
N VAL A 135 -9.18 21.99 12.14
CA VAL A 135 -10.04 22.59 13.16
C VAL A 135 -9.25 22.91 14.42
N PHE A 136 -9.73 23.90 15.18
CA PHE A 136 -9.20 24.20 16.51
C PHE A 136 -9.85 23.31 17.56
N LEU A 137 -9.05 22.46 18.19
CA LEU A 137 -9.48 21.75 19.40
C LEU A 137 -9.18 22.62 20.61
N VAL A 138 -10.23 23.11 21.26
CA VAL A 138 -10.13 24.02 22.40
C VAL A 138 -10.65 23.36 23.67
N ARG A 139 -10.26 23.87 24.85
CA ARG A 139 -10.81 23.43 26.14
C ARG A 139 -12.33 23.68 26.19
N LYS A 140 -13.05 22.86 26.95
CA LYS A 140 -14.49 23.02 27.14
C LYS A 140 -14.85 24.47 27.53
N GLY A 141 -15.81 25.02 26.81
CA GLY A 141 -16.24 26.40 26.97
C GLY A 141 -15.33 27.46 26.33
N ASN A 142 -14.29 27.03 25.62
CA ASN A 142 -13.35 27.93 24.91
C ASN A 142 -12.93 29.15 25.74
N PRO A 143 -12.25 28.96 26.91
CA PRO A 143 -12.01 30.03 27.84
C PRO A 143 -11.09 31.15 27.31
N LYS A 144 -10.39 30.90 26.21
CA LYS A 144 -9.53 31.89 25.53
C LYS A 144 -10.21 32.50 24.30
N ASN A 145 -11.46 32.15 24.05
CA ASN A 145 -12.26 32.66 22.93
C ASN A 145 -11.54 32.55 21.58
N ILE A 146 -10.93 31.39 21.33
CA ILE A 146 -10.25 31.07 20.05
C ILE A 146 -11.30 30.84 18.97
N LYS A 147 -11.30 31.63 17.91
CA LYS A 147 -12.26 31.54 16.79
C LYS A 147 -11.56 31.51 15.43
N ASP A 148 -10.37 32.08 15.35
CA ASP A 148 -9.63 32.21 14.10
C ASP A 148 -8.12 32.05 14.34
N TRP A 149 -7.35 32.00 13.27
CA TRP A 149 -5.90 31.83 13.27
C TRP A 149 -5.19 32.94 14.04
N ASP A 150 -5.65 34.20 13.95
CA ASP A 150 -5.09 35.32 14.68
C ASP A 150 -5.20 35.15 16.21
N ASP A 151 -6.22 34.41 16.66
CA ASP A 151 -6.42 34.18 18.08
C ASP A 151 -5.35 33.25 18.69
N VAL A 152 -4.81 32.33 17.91
CA VAL A 152 -3.76 31.41 18.39
C VAL A 152 -2.40 32.10 18.52
N ALA A 153 -2.21 33.23 17.87
CA ALA A 153 -0.98 34.05 17.98
C ALA A 153 -0.97 35.04 19.14
N LYS A 154 -2.07 35.18 19.90
CA LYS A 154 -2.19 36.10 21.03
C LYS A 154 -1.33 35.68 22.21
N ASP A 155 -0.88 36.67 22.96
CA ASP A 155 -0.12 36.45 24.19
C ASP A 155 -0.87 35.54 25.18
N GLY A 156 -0.13 34.64 25.79
CA GLY A 156 -0.67 33.68 26.75
C GLY A 156 -1.52 32.54 26.16
N VAL A 157 -1.58 32.42 24.84
CA VAL A 157 -2.17 31.25 24.17
C VAL A 157 -1.08 30.22 23.90
N GLY A 158 -1.20 29.05 24.52
CA GLY A 158 -0.35 27.89 24.21
C GLY A 158 -0.97 27.06 23.10
N VAL A 159 -0.20 26.74 22.07
CA VAL A 159 -0.64 25.95 20.91
C VAL A 159 0.14 24.65 20.85
N ILE A 160 -0.56 23.55 20.57
CA ILE A 160 0.03 22.24 20.30
C ILE A 160 -0.29 21.90 18.86
N THR A 161 0.73 21.64 18.07
CA THR A 161 0.60 21.21 16.67
C THR A 161 1.29 19.87 16.46
N PRO A 162 0.84 19.07 15.49
CA PRO A 162 1.62 17.90 15.06
C PRO A 162 2.95 18.31 14.43
N ASN A 163 3.86 17.36 14.31
CA ASN A 163 5.17 17.62 13.68
C ASN A 163 5.01 17.81 12.15
N PRO A 164 5.39 18.97 11.58
CA PRO A 164 5.24 19.20 10.14
C PRO A 164 6.11 18.30 9.25
N LYS A 165 7.14 17.65 9.80
CA LYS A 165 7.95 16.69 9.05
C LYS A 165 7.21 15.38 8.75
N THR A 166 6.23 15.02 9.57
CA THR A 166 5.54 13.72 9.47
C THR A 166 4.05 13.83 9.24
N SER A 167 3.44 14.97 9.62
CA SER A 167 1.99 15.18 9.52
C SER A 167 1.64 16.12 8.38
N GLY A 168 0.80 15.66 7.46
CA GLY A 168 0.24 16.49 6.41
C GLY A 168 -0.68 17.60 6.94
N GLY A 169 -1.37 17.39 8.07
CA GLY A 169 -2.21 18.40 8.71
C GLY A 169 -1.44 19.53 9.42
N ALA A 170 -0.11 19.42 9.53
CA ALA A 170 0.74 20.42 10.14
C ALA A 170 1.51 21.28 9.12
N ARG A 171 1.29 21.01 7.81
CA ARG A 171 1.94 21.70 6.67
C ARG A 171 0.95 22.56 5.84
#